data_051bd9719cf569183fcf05bb26c7fe76
#
_entry.id   051bd9719cf569183fcf05bb26c7fe76
#
_cell.length_a   1.000
_cell.length_b   1.000
_cell.length_c   1.000
_cell.angle_alpha   90.00
_cell.angle_beta   90.00
_cell.angle_gamma   90.00
#
_symmetry.space_group_name_H-M   'P 1'
#
loop_
_entity.id
_entity.type
_entity.pdbx_description
1 polymer ?
#
loop_
_entity_poly.entity_id
_entity_poly.type
_entity_poly.pdbx_seq_one_letter_code
_entity_poly.pdbx_strand_id
1 'polypeptide(L)'
;MSKATVTGQITVTSNGTTLHTILQCTTGDVYQNYDGDPASPSNVVPNFEASGATKPKLVMQAYSAEQGAGNSFDLTKGTPTWIVAGVALTFNASHVSTNSFGGAAGHFTEGSDASGNPTLTVNKNLVNINGGDSFTIICKVDISISNANVKLQAMYPVYIAEGVIDSKRVNIIATSDRNLFTITEKGGTCTVKAQVTDGNMVTSTGYTFKWYLPDASGGWVLRQDSTSATFTINETDVDSSIIVKCEAWKAGGFYASDTQTINDVSDEYILYPNPTDGKDNPVAENFIQNSGGKIVYKPYMRKRGSTENVTGVTFSMSLYSNAGVPINSAITESGNTFTITEAGIRAYKGAVYSITGTI
;
A
#
# COMPACT_ATOMS: atom_id res chain seq x y z
N MET A 1 -21.45 11.16 15.87
CA MET A 1 -20.12 11.74 15.62
C MET A 1 -19.59 11.13 14.35
N SER A 2 -19.26 11.96 13.35
CA SER A 2 -18.63 11.47 12.13
C SER A 2 -17.13 11.36 12.37
N LYS A 3 -16.52 10.23 12.00
CA LYS A 3 -15.08 9.99 12.07
C LYS A 3 -14.52 9.79 10.67
N ALA A 4 -13.30 10.25 10.43
CA ALA A 4 -12.54 9.97 9.21
C ALA A 4 -11.10 9.61 9.57
N THR A 5 -10.55 8.57 8.92
CA THR A 5 -9.20 8.04 9.17
C THR A 5 -8.43 7.95 7.85
N VAL A 6 -7.15 8.33 7.83
CA VAL A 6 -6.29 8.23 6.64
C VAL A 6 -4.98 7.52 6.95
N THR A 7 -4.54 6.74 5.99
CA THR A 7 -3.23 6.09 5.95
C THR A 7 -2.56 6.42 4.62
N GLY A 8 -1.29 6.81 4.65
CA GLY A 8 -0.42 7.30 3.59
C GLY A 8 -0.90 7.26 2.14
N GLN A 9 -1.37 8.40 1.61
CA GLN A 9 -1.70 8.59 0.19
C GLN A 9 -1.04 9.85 -0.35
N ILE A 10 -0.73 9.86 -1.66
CA ILE A 10 -0.28 11.04 -2.39
C ILE A 10 -1.50 11.68 -3.04
N THR A 11 -1.74 12.96 -2.77
CA THR A 11 -2.82 13.72 -3.39
C THR A 11 -2.26 14.59 -4.51
N VAL A 12 -2.84 14.49 -5.70
CA VAL A 12 -2.58 15.40 -6.82
C VAL A 12 -3.76 16.33 -6.97
N THR A 13 -3.54 17.64 -6.88
CA THR A 13 -4.56 18.65 -7.10
C THR A 13 -4.41 19.24 -8.49
N SER A 14 -5.45 19.19 -9.32
CA SER A 14 -5.47 19.82 -10.63
C SER A 14 -6.83 20.48 -10.86
N ASN A 15 -6.82 21.78 -11.15
CA ASN A 15 -7.99 22.60 -11.52
C ASN A 15 -9.20 22.48 -10.57
N GLY A 16 -8.97 22.39 -9.26
CA GLY A 16 -10.03 22.28 -8.27
C GLY A 16 -10.56 20.87 -8.02
N THR A 17 -10.22 19.90 -8.86
CA THR A 17 -10.55 18.47 -8.66
C THR A 17 -9.42 17.80 -7.87
N THR A 18 -9.72 17.29 -6.71
CA THR A 18 -8.77 16.48 -5.94
C THR A 18 -8.82 15.05 -6.45
N LEU A 19 -7.68 14.57 -6.97
CA LEU A 19 -7.51 13.19 -7.39
C LEU A 19 -6.57 12.48 -6.41
N HIS A 20 -7.00 11.31 -5.94
CA HIS A 20 -6.17 10.39 -5.17
C HIS A 20 -5.68 9.29 -6.08
N THR A 21 -4.37 9.10 -6.16
CA THR A 21 -3.78 8.00 -6.92
C THR A 21 -3.21 6.95 -5.98
N ILE A 22 -3.49 5.70 -6.27
CA ILE A 22 -3.02 4.56 -5.49
C ILE A 22 -2.40 3.56 -6.47
N LEU A 23 -1.22 3.05 -6.15
CA LEU A 23 -0.62 1.90 -6.81
C LEU A 23 -0.53 0.78 -5.78
N GLN A 24 -1.32 -0.27 -5.97
CA GLN A 24 -1.43 -1.40 -5.06
C GLN A 24 -1.05 -2.71 -5.75
N CYS A 25 -0.64 -3.69 -4.97
CA CYS A 25 -0.30 -5.02 -5.47
C CYS A 25 -1.27 -6.08 -4.95
N THR A 26 -1.66 -7.01 -5.81
CA THR A 26 -2.56 -8.12 -5.46
C THR A 26 -1.99 -9.06 -4.40
N THR A 27 -0.67 -9.11 -4.28
CA THR A 27 0.03 -9.97 -3.30
C THR A 27 0.42 -9.23 -2.03
N GLY A 28 -0.03 -7.98 -1.82
CA GLY A 28 0.49 -7.13 -0.75
C GLY A 28 1.89 -6.64 -1.08
N ASP A 29 2.82 -6.71 -0.13
CA ASP A 29 4.20 -6.28 -0.37
C ASP A 29 4.91 -7.11 -1.43
N VAL A 30 5.58 -6.44 -2.38
CA VAL A 30 6.49 -7.08 -3.32
C VAL A 30 7.89 -7.09 -2.74
N TYR A 31 8.36 -8.27 -2.42
CA TYR A 31 9.70 -8.48 -1.87
C TYR A 31 10.35 -9.72 -2.48
N GLN A 32 11.67 -9.74 -2.49
CA GLN A 32 12.46 -10.96 -2.70
C GLN A 32 13.70 -10.95 -1.81
N ASN A 33 13.99 -12.10 -1.22
CA ASN A 33 15.26 -12.38 -0.59
C ASN A 33 16.07 -13.33 -1.49
N TYR A 34 17.38 -13.26 -1.42
CA TYR A 34 18.26 -14.10 -2.22
C TYR A 34 19.60 -14.35 -1.50
N ASP A 35 20.35 -15.34 -1.95
CA ASP A 35 21.71 -15.60 -1.49
C ASP A 35 22.70 -15.38 -2.64
N GLY A 36 23.87 -14.85 -2.31
CA GLY A 36 25.02 -14.74 -3.20
C GLY A 36 24.97 -13.53 -4.15
N ASP A 37 25.54 -13.69 -5.35
CA ASP A 37 25.65 -12.63 -6.33
C ASP A 37 24.27 -12.26 -6.92
N PRO A 38 23.81 -11.00 -6.85
CA PRO A 38 22.55 -10.58 -7.43
C PRO A 38 22.46 -10.78 -8.95
N ALA A 39 23.59 -10.85 -9.66
CA ALA A 39 23.60 -11.17 -11.09
C ALA A 39 23.35 -12.67 -11.36
N SER A 40 23.55 -13.52 -10.35
CA SER A 40 23.35 -14.97 -10.41
C SER A 40 22.81 -15.47 -9.08
N PRO A 41 21.65 -14.97 -8.61
CA PRO A 41 21.17 -15.23 -7.27
C PRO A 41 20.76 -16.70 -7.09
N SER A 42 21.03 -17.23 -5.91
CA SER A 42 20.51 -18.52 -5.46
C SER A 42 19.42 -18.30 -4.41
N ASN A 43 18.63 -19.34 -4.15
CA ASN A 43 17.58 -19.33 -3.10
C ASN A 43 16.66 -18.11 -3.12
N VAL A 44 16.25 -17.65 -4.31
CA VAL A 44 15.34 -16.50 -4.43
C VAL A 44 13.97 -16.84 -3.86
N VAL A 45 13.48 -16.06 -2.89
CA VAL A 45 12.20 -16.30 -2.19
C VAL A 45 11.43 -14.99 -1.98
N PRO A 46 10.15 -14.93 -2.40
CA PRO A 46 9.44 -15.89 -3.26
C PRO A 46 10.06 -15.97 -4.65
N ASN A 47 10.02 -17.13 -5.27
CA ASN A 47 10.48 -17.28 -6.65
C ASN A 47 9.30 -17.12 -7.62
N PHE A 48 9.23 -15.98 -8.29
CA PHE A 48 8.15 -15.65 -9.23
C PHE A 48 8.22 -16.45 -10.55
N GLU A 49 9.33 -17.10 -10.83
CA GLU A 49 9.51 -17.94 -12.01
C GLU A 49 9.17 -19.42 -11.76
N ALA A 50 8.92 -19.80 -10.51
CA ALA A 50 8.53 -21.15 -10.18
C ALA A 50 7.17 -21.51 -10.79
N SER A 51 7.01 -22.78 -11.16
CA SER A 51 5.74 -23.29 -11.68
C SER A 51 4.63 -23.12 -10.64
N GLY A 52 3.51 -22.49 -11.03
CA GLY A 52 2.39 -22.20 -10.14
C GLY A 52 2.62 -21.06 -9.15
N ALA A 53 3.72 -20.31 -9.26
CA ALA A 53 3.96 -19.16 -8.42
C ALA A 53 2.89 -18.07 -8.61
N THR A 54 2.41 -17.51 -7.50
CA THR A 54 1.56 -16.31 -7.55
C THR A 54 2.41 -15.13 -7.98
N LYS A 55 2.07 -14.55 -9.13
CA LYS A 55 2.78 -13.39 -9.68
C LYS A 55 2.20 -12.11 -9.12
N PRO A 56 3.03 -11.21 -8.58
CA PRO A 56 2.57 -9.90 -8.18
C PRO A 56 1.97 -9.14 -9.36
N LYS A 57 0.80 -8.55 -9.17
CA LYS A 57 0.14 -7.69 -10.14
C LYS A 57 -0.16 -6.34 -9.49
N LEU A 58 0.51 -5.32 -9.97
CA LEU A 58 0.29 -3.94 -9.57
C LEU A 58 -0.89 -3.37 -10.35
N VAL A 59 -1.73 -2.60 -9.68
CA VAL A 59 -2.89 -1.91 -10.27
C VAL A 59 -2.85 -0.46 -9.85
N MET A 60 -2.85 0.46 -10.81
CA MET A 60 -2.99 1.89 -10.55
C MET A 60 -4.45 2.28 -10.60
N GLN A 61 -4.92 2.91 -9.54
CA GLN A 61 -6.27 3.46 -9.44
C GLN A 61 -6.20 4.95 -9.13
N ALA A 62 -7.20 5.69 -9.58
CA ALA A 62 -7.39 7.08 -9.23
C ALA A 62 -8.84 7.32 -8.84
N TYR A 63 -9.05 8.10 -7.80
CA TYR A 63 -10.37 8.44 -7.29
C TYR A 63 -10.55 9.95 -7.33
N SER A 64 -11.69 10.41 -7.83
CA SER A 64 -12.06 11.82 -7.83
C SER A 64 -13.10 12.09 -6.76
N ALA A 65 -12.89 13.14 -5.98
CA ALA A 65 -13.88 13.62 -5.02
C ALA A 65 -15.21 14.05 -5.68
N GLU A 66 -15.19 14.40 -6.97
CA GLU A 66 -16.37 14.90 -7.70
C GLU A 66 -17.23 13.78 -8.31
N GLN A 67 -16.69 12.60 -8.54
CA GLN A 67 -17.42 11.51 -9.19
C GLN A 67 -18.32 10.70 -8.24
N GLY A 68 -18.41 11.11 -6.99
CA GLY A 68 -19.19 10.41 -5.97
C GLY A 68 -18.50 9.17 -5.42
N ALA A 69 -19.04 8.68 -4.31
CA ALA A 69 -18.56 7.46 -3.69
C ALA A 69 -18.65 6.27 -4.66
N GLY A 70 -17.59 5.51 -4.75
CA GLY A 70 -17.61 4.21 -5.41
C GLY A 70 -17.04 4.12 -6.81
N ASN A 71 -16.73 5.23 -7.47
CA ASN A 71 -16.20 5.16 -8.84
C ASN A 71 -14.72 5.54 -8.89
N SER A 72 -13.87 4.60 -9.30
CA SER A 72 -12.52 4.94 -9.72
C SER A 72 -12.62 5.88 -10.94
N PHE A 73 -11.74 6.87 -10.97
CA PHE A 73 -11.63 7.76 -12.12
C PHE A 73 -11.22 6.93 -13.35
N ASP A 74 -11.88 7.19 -14.49
CA ASP A 74 -11.63 6.48 -15.76
C ASP A 74 -10.22 6.78 -16.29
N LEU A 75 -9.28 5.89 -16.07
CA LEU A 75 -7.91 5.96 -16.57
C LEU A 75 -7.75 5.45 -18.02
N THR A 76 -8.81 4.90 -18.64
CA THR A 76 -8.74 4.36 -20.01
C THR A 76 -8.46 5.43 -21.06
N LYS A 77 -8.71 6.70 -20.74
CA LYS A 77 -8.46 7.84 -21.62
C LYS A 77 -7.00 8.28 -21.66
N GLY A 78 -6.15 7.72 -20.82
CA GLY A 78 -4.73 8.02 -20.74
C GLY A 78 -3.86 6.86 -21.19
N THR A 79 -2.61 7.17 -21.52
CA THR A 79 -1.61 6.14 -21.81
C THR A 79 -0.72 5.98 -20.58
N PRO A 80 -0.66 4.78 -19.96
CA PRO A 80 0.22 4.55 -18.83
C PRO A 80 1.68 4.49 -19.28
N THR A 81 2.55 5.01 -18.44
CA THR A 81 4.00 4.85 -18.56
C THR A 81 4.51 4.22 -17.26
N TRP A 82 5.13 3.07 -17.39
CA TRP A 82 5.73 2.35 -16.27
C TRP A 82 7.23 2.64 -16.18
N ILE A 83 7.71 2.94 -14.98
CA ILE A 83 9.14 3.18 -14.70
C ILE A 83 9.54 2.23 -13.57
N VAL A 84 10.60 1.46 -13.80
CA VAL A 84 11.12 0.48 -12.85
C VAL A 84 12.60 0.79 -12.59
N ALA A 85 12.98 0.98 -11.33
CA ALA A 85 14.34 1.36 -10.94
C ALA A 85 14.89 2.55 -11.77
N GLY A 86 14.02 3.55 -12.04
CA GLY A 86 14.38 4.72 -12.85
C GLY A 86 14.35 4.52 -14.37
N VAL A 87 14.14 3.29 -14.86
CA VAL A 87 14.09 2.96 -16.29
C VAL A 87 12.65 2.91 -16.78
N ALA A 88 12.31 3.71 -17.79
CA ALA A 88 11.01 3.63 -18.44
C ALA A 88 10.89 2.31 -19.22
N LEU A 89 9.78 1.58 -18.99
CA LEU A 89 9.54 0.33 -19.69
C LEU A 89 9.04 0.59 -21.12
N THR A 90 9.48 -0.27 -22.03
CA THR A 90 8.97 -0.41 -23.39
C THR A 90 8.38 -1.81 -23.55
N PHE A 91 7.30 -1.94 -24.33
CA PHE A 91 6.56 -3.17 -24.48
C PHE A 91 6.47 -3.58 -25.96
N ASN A 92 6.44 -4.88 -26.20
CA ASN A 92 6.20 -5.44 -27.52
C ASN A 92 4.69 -5.54 -27.82
N ALA A 93 4.31 -6.05 -29.00
CA ALA A 93 2.92 -6.23 -29.40
C ALA A 93 2.12 -7.22 -28.52
N SER A 94 2.80 -8.04 -27.70
CA SER A 94 2.18 -8.93 -26.72
C SER A 94 2.14 -8.31 -25.33
N HIS A 95 2.39 -7.01 -25.20
CA HIS A 95 2.44 -6.26 -23.96
C HIS A 95 3.51 -6.72 -22.95
N VAL A 96 4.54 -7.45 -23.41
CA VAL A 96 5.66 -7.90 -22.59
C VAL A 96 6.82 -6.92 -22.70
N SER A 97 7.44 -6.59 -21.55
CA SER A 97 8.54 -5.62 -21.50
C SER A 97 9.75 -6.08 -22.32
N THR A 98 10.32 -5.16 -23.09
CA THR A 98 11.50 -5.41 -23.95
C THR A 98 12.81 -4.97 -23.29
N ASN A 99 12.72 -4.21 -22.19
CA ASN A 99 13.87 -3.81 -21.40
C ASN A 99 14.60 -5.04 -20.85
N SER A 100 15.93 -5.04 -20.93
CA SER A 100 16.77 -6.07 -20.36
C SER A 100 17.23 -5.67 -18.97
N PHE A 101 16.92 -6.50 -17.97
CA PHE A 101 17.43 -6.39 -16.62
C PHE A 101 18.22 -7.67 -16.30
N GLY A 102 19.45 -7.52 -15.81
CA GLY A 102 20.33 -8.66 -15.58
C GLY A 102 20.57 -9.54 -16.81
N GLY A 103 20.55 -8.95 -18.01
CA GLY A 103 20.72 -9.69 -19.27
C GLY A 103 19.47 -10.36 -19.82
N ALA A 104 18.32 -10.29 -19.12
CA ALA A 104 17.05 -10.90 -19.55
C ALA A 104 15.97 -9.85 -19.80
N ALA A 105 15.14 -10.05 -20.82
CA ALA A 105 13.93 -9.26 -21.07
C ALA A 105 12.67 -10.00 -20.57
N GLY A 106 11.50 -9.33 -20.60
CA GLY A 106 10.22 -9.96 -20.29
C GLY A 106 9.90 -10.05 -18.80
N HIS A 107 10.50 -9.18 -17.97
CA HIS A 107 10.23 -9.16 -16.53
C HIS A 107 8.80 -8.74 -16.20
N PHE A 108 8.16 -7.97 -17.07
CA PHE A 108 6.86 -7.39 -16.82
C PHE A 108 5.90 -7.59 -17.99
N THR A 109 4.62 -7.68 -17.67
CA THR A 109 3.53 -7.59 -18.67
C THR A 109 2.60 -6.46 -18.24
N GLU A 110 2.38 -5.50 -19.14
CA GLU A 110 1.36 -4.47 -18.93
C GLU A 110 -0.02 -4.96 -19.37
N GLY A 111 -1.07 -4.34 -18.82
CA GLY A 111 -2.45 -4.65 -19.18
C GLY A 111 -3.43 -3.73 -18.49
N SER A 112 -4.68 -4.17 -18.41
CA SER A 112 -5.72 -3.48 -17.65
C SER A 112 -6.52 -4.48 -16.82
N ASP A 113 -7.10 -3.99 -15.72
CA ASP A 113 -8.06 -4.76 -14.95
C ASP A 113 -9.46 -4.69 -15.60
N ALA A 114 -10.45 -5.32 -14.96
CA ALA A 114 -11.84 -5.33 -15.46
C ALA A 114 -12.51 -3.93 -15.46
N SER A 115 -11.94 -2.97 -14.74
CA SER A 115 -12.40 -1.58 -14.69
C SER A 115 -11.60 -0.65 -15.63
N GLY A 116 -10.65 -1.22 -16.40
CA GLY A 116 -9.78 -0.45 -17.29
C GLY A 116 -8.59 0.22 -16.62
N ASN A 117 -8.35 -0.03 -15.34
CA ASN A 117 -7.19 0.52 -14.64
C ASN A 117 -5.88 -0.11 -15.15
N PRO A 118 -4.81 0.68 -15.34
CA PRO A 118 -3.52 0.15 -15.78
C PRO A 118 -2.96 -0.87 -14.80
N THR A 119 -2.44 -1.97 -15.33
CA THR A 119 -1.82 -3.03 -14.53
C THR A 119 -0.42 -3.37 -15.01
N LEU A 120 0.43 -3.82 -14.08
CA LEU A 120 1.76 -4.35 -14.36
C LEU A 120 1.95 -5.67 -13.60
N THR A 121 2.08 -6.77 -14.34
CA THR A 121 2.32 -8.10 -13.76
C THR A 121 3.82 -8.39 -13.76
N VAL A 122 4.33 -8.86 -12.63
CA VAL A 122 5.71 -9.32 -12.48
C VAL A 122 5.81 -10.76 -12.98
N ASN A 123 6.62 -11.03 -14.01
CA ASN A 123 6.75 -12.34 -14.62
C ASN A 123 7.99 -13.10 -14.15
N LYS A 124 9.06 -12.37 -13.80
CA LYS A 124 10.37 -12.92 -13.44
C LYS A 124 10.83 -12.40 -12.08
N ASN A 125 11.85 -13.02 -11.54
CA ASN A 125 12.52 -12.58 -10.34
C ASN A 125 13.11 -11.16 -10.53
N LEU A 126 13.10 -10.37 -9.46
CA LEU A 126 13.40 -8.93 -9.47
C LEU A 126 14.79 -8.61 -8.91
N VAL A 127 15.49 -9.60 -8.34
CA VAL A 127 16.76 -9.43 -7.61
C VAL A 127 17.80 -8.66 -8.42
N ASN A 128 17.95 -8.96 -9.70
CA ASN A 128 18.96 -8.37 -10.56
C ASN A 128 18.52 -7.11 -11.33
N ILE A 129 17.34 -6.57 -11.02
CA ILE A 129 16.85 -5.33 -11.65
C ILE A 129 17.70 -4.12 -11.24
N ASN A 130 18.06 -4.04 -9.95
CA ASN A 130 18.83 -2.93 -9.38
C ASN A 130 20.07 -3.44 -8.61
N GLY A 131 20.74 -4.45 -9.13
CA GLY A 131 21.96 -4.97 -8.52
C GLY A 131 21.79 -5.56 -7.11
N GLY A 132 20.62 -6.10 -6.79
CA GLY A 132 20.31 -6.64 -5.47
C GLY A 132 19.73 -5.63 -4.49
N ASP A 133 19.64 -4.35 -4.85
CA ASP A 133 19.06 -3.30 -4.02
C ASP A 133 17.56 -3.15 -4.25
N SER A 134 16.86 -2.72 -3.20
CA SER A 134 15.45 -2.32 -3.27
C SER A 134 15.25 -1.14 -4.23
N PHE A 135 14.09 -1.07 -4.87
CA PHE A 135 13.79 -0.04 -5.85
C PHE A 135 12.29 0.32 -5.84
N THR A 136 11.91 1.27 -6.69
CA THR A 136 10.53 1.73 -6.81
C THR A 136 10.00 1.44 -8.20
N ILE A 137 8.73 1.03 -8.28
CA ILE A 137 7.93 0.97 -9.51
C ILE A 137 7.01 2.18 -9.52
N ILE A 138 6.99 2.93 -10.61
CA ILE A 138 6.17 4.14 -10.78
C ILE A 138 5.24 3.90 -11.97
N CYS A 139 3.97 4.22 -11.80
CA CYS A 139 3.02 4.36 -12.91
C CYS A 139 2.68 5.84 -13.08
N LYS A 140 2.80 6.34 -14.30
CA LYS A 140 2.36 7.68 -14.71
C LYS A 140 1.27 7.54 -15.76
N VAL A 141 0.22 8.35 -15.64
CA VAL A 141 -0.85 8.42 -16.63
C VAL A 141 -1.13 9.88 -16.94
N ASP A 142 -0.96 10.25 -18.20
CA ASP A 142 -1.32 11.59 -18.69
C ASP A 142 -2.73 11.50 -19.28
N ILE A 143 -3.68 12.25 -18.72
CA ILE A 143 -5.08 12.28 -19.13
C ILE A 143 -5.55 13.71 -19.37
N SER A 144 -6.52 13.88 -20.26
CA SER A 144 -7.19 15.15 -20.46
C SER A 144 -8.54 15.17 -19.77
N ILE A 145 -8.73 16.13 -18.86
CA ILE A 145 -9.96 16.36 -18.13
C ILE A 145 -10.42 17.79 -18.42
N SER A 146 -11.61 17.95 -18.99
CA SER A 146 -12.20 19.27 -19.27
C SER A 146 -11.21 20.25 -19.96
N ASN A 147 -10.48 19.76 -20.98
CA ASN A 147 -9.45 20.49 -21.72
C ASN A 147 -8.17 20.83 -20.94
N ALA A 148 -7.98 20.29 -19.76
CA ALA A 148 -6.72 20.37 -19.01
C ALA A 148 -5.98 19.03 -19.07
N ASN A 149 -4.67 19.06 -19.33
CA ASN A 149 -3.82 17.88 -19.23
C ASN A 149 -3.42 17.66 -17.76
N VAL A 150 -3.83 16.53 -17.22
CA VAL A 150 -3.54 16.12 -15.85
C VAL A 150 -2.54 14.99 -15.87
N LYS A 151 -1.47 15.14 -15.10
CA LYS A 151 -0.46 14.11 -14.90
C LYS A 151 -0.70 13.42 -13.58
N LEU A 152 -1.07 12.15 -13.64
CA LEU A 152 -1.24 11.30 -12.48
C LEU A 152 0.02 10.46 -12.29
N GLN A 153 0.41 10.24 -11.04
CA GLN A 153 1.54 9.38 -10.70
C GLN A 153 1.27 8.67 -9.39
N ALA A 154 1.60 7.38 -9.36
CA ALA A 154 1.64 6.60 -8.14
C ALA A 154 2.90 5.74 -8.11
N MET A 155 3.39 5.42 -6.90
CA MET A 155 4.64 4.69 -6.68
C MET A 155 4.41 3.48 -5.79
N TYR A 156 5.21 2.44 -6.00
CA TYR A 156 5.18 1.22 -5.22
C TYR A 156 6.61 0.76 -4.88
N PRO A 157 6.96 0.56 -3.60
CA PRO A 157 8.27 0.08 -3.20
C PRO A 157 8.39 -1.44 -3.47
N VAL A 158 9.56 -1.86 -3.94
CA VAL A 158 9.95 -3.25 -4.06
C VAL A 158 11.15 -3.49 -3.15
N TYR A 159 11.02 -4.47 -2.27
CA TYR A 159 12.03 -4.79 -1.27
C TYR A 159 12.89 -5.97 -1.72
N ILE A 160 14.18 -5.75 -1.87
CA ILE A 160 15.16 -6.78 -2.19
C ILE A 160 16.18 -6.83 -1.05
N ALA A 161 16.53 -8.02 -0.58
CA ALA A 161 17.53 -8.20 0.47
C ALA A 161 18.36 -9.46 0.24
N GLU A 162 19.68 -9.35 0.43
CA GLU A 162 20.58 -10.49 0.54
C GLU A 162 20.57 -11.03 1.97
N GLY A 163 20.62 -12.34 2.14
CA GLY A 163 20.87 -12.97 3.44
C GLY A 163 20.08 -14.25 3.69
N VAL A 164 20.43 -14.89 4.78
CA VAL A 164 19.75 -16.12 5.26
C VAL A 164 18.29 -15.80 5.54
N ILE A 165 17.43 -16.38 4.76
CA ILE A 165 16.00 -16.16 4.79
C ILE A 165 15.43 -16.87 6.01
N ASP A 166 15.01 -16.10 7.03
CA ASP A 166 13.91 -16.58 7.85
C ASP A 166 12.64 -16.47 7.00
N SER A 167 12.40 -17.52 6.23
CA SER A 167 11.39 -17.58 5.16
C SER A 167 9.96 -17.63 5.68
N LYS A 168 9.78 -17.34 6.97
CA LYS A 168 8.47 -17.30 7.61
C LYS A 168 7.84 -15.94 7.42
N ARG A 169 6.86 -15.88 6.54
CA ARG A 169 6.14 -14.63 6.29
C ARG A 169 4.65 -14.89 6.07
N VAL A 170 3.86 -13.91 6.44
CA VAL A 170 2.46 -13.78 6.04
C VAL A 170 2.35 -12.54 5.17
N ASN A 171 1.63 -12.64 4.08
CA ASN A 171 1.22 -11.51 3.26
C ASN A 171 -0.30 -11.44 3.22
N ILE A 172 -0.84 -10.27 3.44
CA ILE A 172 -2.26 -9.99 3.20
C ILE A 172 -2.41 -9.58 1.74
N ILE A 173 -3.17 -10.36 0.98
CA ILE A 173 -3.41 -10.14 -0.44
C ILE A 173 -4.88 -9.80 -0.70
N ALA A 174 -5.14 -9.07 -1.78
CA ALA A 174 -6.49 -8.85 -2.27
C ALA A 174 -7.08 -10.15 -2.83
N THR A 175 -8.37 -10.38 -2.63
CA THR A 175 -9.10 -11.53 -3.21
C THR A 175 -9.58 -11.25 -4.63
N SER A 176 -9.53 -10.00 -5.07
CA SER A 176 -9.95 -9.54 -6.40
C SER A 176 -8.99 -8.44 -6.85
N ASP A 177 -8.74 -8.33 -8.14
CA ASP A 177 -8.00 -7.22 -8.76
C ASP A 177 -8.89 -6.01 -9.06
N ARG A 178 -10.17 -6.09 -8.69
CA ARG A 178 -11.10 -4.97 -8.70
C ARG A 178 -11.25 -4.44 -7.27
N ASN A 179 -11.11 -3.12 -7.10
CA ASN A 179 -11.21 -2.44 -5.80
C ASN A 179 -10.24 -3.03 -4.75
N LEU A 180 -8.97 -3.14 -5.12
CA LEU A 180 -7.90 -3.63 -4.25
C LEU A 180 -7.88 -2.88 -2.93
N PHE A 181 -8.00 -3.59 -1.82
CA PHE A 181 -7.94 -3.04 -0.47
C PHE A 181 -8.80 -1.77 -0.28
N THR A 182 -9.90 -1.67 -1.06
CA THR A 182 -10.71 -0.46 -1.11
C THR A 182 -12.20 -0.79 -1.10
N ILE A 183 -12.94 -0.17 -0.20
CA ILE A 183 -14.41 -0.18 -0.18
C ILE A 183 -14.88 1.03 -0.97
N THR A 184 -15.66 0.80 -2.03
CA THR A 184 -16.05 1.83 -2.99
C THR A 184 -17.53 2.21 -2.92
N GLU A 185 -18.34 1.42 -2.23
CA GLU A 185 -19.80 1.60 -2.18
C GLU A 185 -20.28 1.59 -0.72
N LYS A 186 -21.24 2.43 -0.41
CA LYS A 186 -21.89 2.44 0.91
C LYS A 186 -22.54 1.09 1.17
N GLY A 187 -22.29 0.51 2.36
CA GLY A 187 -22.68 -0.85 2.71
C GLY A 187 -21.84 -1.93 2.02
N GLY A 188 -20.78 -1.55 1.31
CA GLY A 188 -19.85 -2.47 0.65
C GLY A 188 -18.92 -3.19 1.61
N THR A 189 -18.11 -4.09 1.05
CA THR A 189 -17.11 -4.87 1.82
C THR A 189 -15.79 -4.96 1.07
N CYS A 190 -14.71 -5.14 1.84
CA CYS A 190 -13.41 -5.53 1.31
C CYS A 190 -13.04 -6.91 1.87
N THR A 191 -12.78 -7.89 1.01
CA THR A 191 -12.32 -9.22 1.42
C THR A 191 -10.86 -9.38 1.08
N VAL A 192 -10.08 -9.74 2.09
CA VAL A 192 -8.64 -9.99 1.98
C VAL A 192 -8.33 -11.45 2.30
N LYS A 193 -7.14 -11.90 1.90
CA LYS A 193 -6.69 -13.28 2.14
C LYS A 193 -5.25 -13.27 2.63
N ALA A 194 -4.97 -14.06 3.66
CA ALA A 194 -3.62 -14.33 4.11
C ALA A 194 -2.96 -15.42 3.23
N GLN A 195 -1.73 -15.16 2.82
CA GLN A 195 -0.82 -16.16 2.24
C GLN A 195 0.39 -16.30 3.15
N VAL A 196 0.75 -17.54 3.46
CA VAL A 196 1.94 -17.83 4.25
C VAL A 196 3.06 -18.27 3.31
N THR A 197 4.24 -17.71 3.50
CA THR A 197 5.48 -18.20 2.90
C THR A 197 6.21 -19.05 3.95
N ASP A 198 6.50 -20.29 3.62
CA ASP A 198 7.26 -21.25 4.43
C ASP A 198 8.36 -21.83 3.53
N GLY A 199 9.58 -21.33 3.67
CA GLY A 199 10.64 -21.62 2.70
C GLY A 199 10.28 -21.10 1.31
N ASN A 200 10.36 -21.99 0.31
CA ASN A 200 10.01 -21.68 -1.08
C ASN A 200 8.52 -21.90 -1.39
N MET A 201 7.71 -22.23 -0.40
CA MET A 201 6.29 -22.55 -0.59
C MET A 201 5.41 -21.40 -0.16
N VAL A 202 4.49 -21.00 -1.02
CA VAL A 202 3.40 -20.11 -0.69
C VAL A 202 2.15 -20.95 -0.45
N THR A 203 1.61 -20.90 0.76
CA THR A 203 0.45 -21.72 1.16
C THR A 203 -0.40 -20.99 2.20
N SER A 204 -1.64 -21.41 2.35
CA SER A 204 -2.49 -21.07 3.49
C SER A 204 -3.00 -22.32 4.21
N THR A 205 -2.57 -23.50 3.79
CA THR A 205 -3.02 -24.78 4.35
C THR A 205 -2.20 -25.16 5.57
N GLY A 206 -2.85 -25.63 6.62
CA GLY A 206 -2.21 -26.09 7.86
C GLY A 206 -1.92 -24.97 8.87
N TYR A 207 -2.49 -23.79 8.64
CA TYR A 207 -2.39 -22.64 9.53
C TYR A 207 -3.77 -22.27 10.10
N THR A 208 -3.74 -21.64 11.28
CA THR A 208 -4.87 -20.88 11.84
C THR A 208 -4.54 -19.40 11.70
N PHE A 209 -5.53 -18.62 11.30
CA PHE A 209 -5.40 -17.18 11.09
C PHE A 209 -6.20 -16.40 12.11
N LYS A 210 -5.52 -15.44 12.76
CA LYS A 210 -6.14 -14.50 13.67
C LYS A 210 -6.15 -13.12 13.03
N TRP A 211 -7.34 -12.59 12.81
CA TRP A 211 -7.54 -11.28 12.20
C TRP A 211 -7.97 -10.27 13.24
N TYR A 212 -7.36 -9.11 13.16
CA TYR A 212 -7.58 -8.03 14.13
C TYR A 212 -7.88 -6.73 13.40
N LEU A 213 -8.73 -5.93 14.02
CA LEU A 213 -8.93 -4.51 13.70
C LEU A 213 -8.52 -3.67 14.92
N PRO A 214 -8.04 -2.42 14.73
CA PRO A 214 -7.72 -1.55 15.84
C PRO A 214 -8.99 -1.10 16.57
N ASP A 215 -8.88 -0.84 17.87
CA ASP A 215 -9.87 -0.11 18.64
C ASP A 215 -9.56 1.40 18.68
N ALA A 216 -10.45 2.16 19.33
CA ALA A 216 -10.30 3.62 19.44
C ALA A 216 -9.08 4.06 20.27
N SER A 217 -8.48 3.15 21.05
CA SER A 217 -7.28 3.40 21.86
C SER A 217 -5.97 3.00 21.16
N GLY A 218 -6.08 2.45 19.94
CA GLY A 218 -4.94 1.91 19.17
C GLY A 218 -4.53 0.50 19.61
N GLY A 219 -5.38 -0.20 20.38
CA GLY A 219 -5.23 -1.63 20.68
C GLY A 219 -5.76 -2.51 19.54
N TRP A 220 -5.43 -3.80 19.57
CA TRP A 220 -5.93 -4.77 18.59
C TRP A 220 -7.10 -5.57 19.16
N VAL A 221 -8.22 -5.57 18.46
CA VAL A 221 -9.40 -6.40 18.77
C VAL A 221 -9.45 -7.58 17.82
N LEU A 222 -9.42 -8.79 18.36
CA LEU A 222 -9.60 -10.03 17.61
C LEU A 222 -11.00 -10.08 16.98
N ARG A 223 -11.08 -10.24 15.67
CA ARG A 223 -12.34 -10.33 14.90
C ARG A 223 -12.62 -11.74 14.40
N GLN A 224 -11.59 -12.49 14.06
CA GLN A 224 -11.68 -13.86 13.59
C GLN A 224 -10.49 -14.68 14.09
N ASP A 225 -10.76 -15.93 14.53
CA ASP A 225 -9.76 -16.95 14.84
C ASP A 225 -10.25 -18.25 14.20
N SER A 226 -9.66 -18.63 13.05
CA SER A 226 -10.13 -19.80 12.30
C SER A 226 -9.05 -20.31 11.32
N THR A 227 -9.31 -21.45 10.69
CA THR A 227 -8.49 -21.98 9.60
C THR A 227 -8.77 -21.30 8.25
N SER A 228 -9.81 -20.44 8.17
CA SER A 228 -10.06 -19.64 6.97
C SER A 228 -9.00 -18.56 6.82
N ALA A 229 -8.30 -18.59 5.70
CA ALA A 229 -7.33 -17.56 5.36
C ALA A 229 -7.98 -16.25 4.91
N THR A 230 -9.31 -16.21 4.67
CA THR A 230 -10.02 -15.01 4.21
C THR A 230 -10.68 -14.29 5.37
N PHE A 231 -10.68 -12.96 5.27
CA PHE A 231 -11.35 -12.07 6.20
C PHE A 231 -12.09 -10.97 5.43
N THR A 232 -13.32 -10.68 5.82
CA THR A 232 -14.16 -9.63 5.22
C THR A 232 -14.33 -8.47 6.18
N ILE A 233 -14.02 -7.28 5.71
CA ILE A 233 -14.15 -6.00 6.41
C ILE A 233 -15.36 -5.29 5.82
N ASN A 234 -16.29 -4.84 6.66
CA ASN A 234 -17.46 -4.10 6.24
C ASN A 234 -17.17 -2.59 6.24
N GLU A 235 -17.86 -1.84 5.40
CA GLU A 235 -17.76 -0.37 5.34
C GLU A 235 -17.99 0.25 6.73
N THR A 236 -18.89 -0.29 7.54
CA THR A 236 -19.15 0.20 8.90
C THR A 236 -17.98 0.01 9.88
N ASP A 237 -17.01 -0.81 9.57
CA ASP A 237 -15.78 -0.99 10.35
C ASP A 237 -14.70 0.03 9.99
N VAL A 238 -14.89 0.82 8.91
CA VAL A 238 -13.86 1.69 8.31
C VAL A 238 -14.36 3.13 8.21
N ASP A 239 -13.66 4.02 8.91
CA ASP A 239 -13.84 5.47 8.73
C ASP A 239 -12.73 5.99 7.78
N SER A 240 -12.97 6.09 6.48
CA SER A 240 -12.04 6.47 5.41
C SER A 240 -10.85 5.49 5.23
N SER A 241 -10.22 4.99 6.27
CA SER A 241 -9.27 3.88 6.20
C SER A 241 -9.06 3.20 7.55
N ILE A 242 -8.66 1.93 7.50
CA ILE A 242 -8.33 1.12 8.68
C ILE A 242 -7.13 0.23 8.37
N ILE A 243 -6.34 -0.08 9.40
CA ILE A 243 -5.27 -1.07 9.29
C ILE A 243 -5.85 -2.41 9.77
N VAL A 244 -5.79 -3.43 8.91
CA VAL A 244 -6.09 -4.81 9.29
C VAL A 244 -4.79 -5.55 9.59
N LYS A 245 -4.76 -6.35 10.66
CA LYS A 245 -3.64 -7.21 11.03
C LYS A 245 -4.05 -8.67 10.90
N CYS A 246 -3.16 -9.49 10.33
CA CYS A 246 -3.29 -10.95 10.31
C CYS A 246 -2.09 -11.58 11.00
N GLU A 247 -2.35 -12.53 11.88
CA GLU A 247 -1.35 -13.43 12.44
C GLU A 247 -1.61 -14.84 11.94
N ALA A 248 -0.60 -15.51 11.39
CA ALA A 248 -0.65 -16.93 11.13
C ALA A 248 -0.07 -17.71 12.31
N TRP A 249 -0.71 -18.81 12.63
CA TRP A 249 -0.34 -19.72 13.72
C TRP A 249 -0.24 -21.15 13.18
N LYS A 250 0.79 -21.89 13.57
CA LYS A 250 1.01 -23.29 13.17
C LYS A 250 1.19 -24.15 14.41
N ALA A 251 0.39 -25.23 14.53
CA ALA A 251 0.43 -26.14 15.69
C ALA A 251 0.34 -25.41 17.04
N GLY A 252 -0.47 -24.33 17.12
CA GLY A 252 -0.66 -23.55 18.35
C GLY A 252 0.44 -22.53 18.67
N GLY A 253 1.51 -22.47 17.86
CA GLY A 253 2.56 -21.45 17.98
C GLY A 253 2.38 -20.30 16.99
N PHE A 254 2.75 -19.07 17.40
CA PHE A 254 2.84 -17.91 16.51
C PHE A 254 3.87 -18.21 15.40
N TYR A 255 3.51 -17.89 14.16
CA TYR A 255 4.35 -18.13 13.00
C TYR A 255 4.89 -16.81 12.40
N ALA A 256 3.99 -15.94 11.95
CA ALA A 256 4.31 -14.62 11.38
C ALA A 256 3.06 -13.74 11.40
N SER A 257 3.24 -12.45 11.17
CA SER A 257 2.13 -11.49 11.03
C SER A 257 2.40 -10.48 9.93
N ASP A 258 1.32 -9.89 9.44
CA ASP A 258 1.33 -8.82 8.46
C ASP A 258 0.22 -7.81 8.75
N THR A 259 0.35 -6.60 8.21
CA THR A 259 -0.66 -5.55 8.30
C THR A 259 -0.92 -4.96 6.91
N GLN A 260 -2.19 -4.69 6.62
CA GLN A 260 -2.61 -4.07 5.36
C GLN A 260 -3.59 -2.94 5.64
N THR A 261 -3.45 -1.85 4.90
CA THR A 261 -4.42 -0.75 4.94
C THR A 261 -5.59 -1.05 4.01
N ILE A 262 -6.80 -0.89 4.55
CA ILE A 262 -8.06 -0.89 3.80
C ILE A 262 -8.57 0.54 3.74
N ASN A 263 -8.89 1.01 2.54
CA ASN A 263 -9.42 2.36 2.33
C ASN A 263 -10.94 2.29 2.11
N ASP A 264 -11.66 3.25 2.67
CA ASP A 264 -13.04 3.51 2.33
C ASP A 264 -13.15 4.85 1.59
N VAL A 265 -13.56 4.79 0.33
CA VAL A 265 -13.79 5.96 -0.50
C VAL A 265 -15.28 6.29 -0.64
N SER A 266 -16.14 5.56 0.08
CA SER A 266 -17.58 5.83 0.16
C SER A 266 -17.93 6.98 1.12
N ASP A 267 -17.00 7.35 2.02
CA ASP A 267 -17.20 8.37 3.05
C ASP A 267 -17.46 9.78 2.53
N GLU A 268 -18.26 10.54 3.30
CA GLU A 268 -18.58 11.94 3.04
C GLU A 268 -17.37 12.87 3.22
N TYR A 269 -16.41 12.48 4.06
CA TYR A 269 -15.25 13.29 4.42
C TYR A 269 -13.95 12.64 3.96
N ILE A 270 -12.98 13.48 3.62
CA ILE A 270 -11.62 13.07 3.28
C ILE A 270 -10.66 13.70 4.27
N LEU A 271 -9.81 12.89 4.90
CA LEU A 271 -8.75 13.35 5.78
C LEU A 271 -7.41 13.39 5.03
N TYR A 272 -6.73 14.51 5.17
CA TYR A 272 -5.42 14.78 4.57
C TYR A 272 -4.36 14.80 5.67
N PRO A 273 -3.33 13.94 5.62
CA PRO A 273 -2.31 13.87 6.67
C PRO A 273 -1.37 15.07 6.67
N ASN A 274 -1.17 15.72 5.51
CA ASN A 274 -0.34 16.90 5.32
C ASN A 274 1.06 16.79 5.99
N PRO A 275 1.90 15.83 5.55
CA PRO A 275 3.22 15.64 6.12
C PRO A 275 4.21 16.71 5.68
N THR A 276 5.06 17.17 6.62
CA THR A 276 6.11 18.15 6.36
C THR A 276 7.43 17.70 7.00
N ASP A 277 8.55 18.35 6.62
CA ASP A 277 9.89 18.11 7.19
C ASP A 277 10.12 18.78 8.56
N GLY A 278 9.09 19.39 9.11
CA GLY A 278 9.14 20.19 10.34
C GLY A 278 9.63 21.63 10.15
N LYS A 279 9.85 22.05 8.91
CA LYS A 279 10.05 23.46 8.49
C LYS A 279 8.94 23.90 7.54
N ASP A 280 7.80 23.19 7.61
CA ASP A 280 6.62 23.37 6.77
C ASP A 280 6.82 23.13 5.26
N ASN A 281 7.96 22.56 4.86
CA ASN A 281 8.10 22.10 3.49
C ASN A 281 7.38 20.75 3.32
N PRO A 282 6.50 20.61 2.33
CA PRO A 282 5.84 19.33 2.07
C PRO A 282 6.88 18.24 1.80
N VAL A 283 6.72 17.08 2.41
CA VAL A 283 7.47 15.88 2.04
C VAL A 283 6.66 15.08 1.03
N ALA A 284 7.30 14.69 -0.06
CA ALA A 284 6.63 13.99 -1.17
C ALA A 284 6.09 12.61 -0.75
N GLU A 285 6.62 12.05 0.35
CA GLU A 285 6.25 10.75 0.88
C GLU A 285 6.52 10.69 2.39
N ASN A 286 5.93 9.70 3.05
CA ASN A 286 6.15 9.39 4.47
C ASN A 286 7.52 8.75 4.69
N PHE A 287 8.58 9.43 4.27
CA PHE A 287 9.93 8.89 4.28
C PHE A 287 10.90 9.80 5.02
N ILE A 288 11.62 9.23 6.00
CA ILE A 288 12.65 9.94 6.75
C ILE A 288 14.02 9.51 6.21
N GLN A 289 14.62 10.36 5.37
CA GLN A 289 15.86 10.04 4.63
C GLN A 289 17.14 10.06 5.46
N ASN A 290 17.18 10.81 6.57
CA ASN A 290 18.43 11.09 7.26
C ASN A 290 18.37 10.75 8.74
N SER A 291 19.50 10.34 9.31
CA SER A 291 19.68 10.25 10.77
C SER A 291 19.34 11.59 11.43
N GLY A 292 18.48 11.55 12.44
CA GLY A 292 17.96 12.75 13.10
C GLY A 292 16.83 13.46 12.35
N GLY A 293 16.37 12.92 11.22
CA GLY A 293 15.22 13.45 10.50
C GLY A 293 13.90 13.24 11.25
N LYS A 294 12.89 13.96 10.81
CA LYS A 294 11.52 13.86 11.32
C LYS A 294 10.49 14.13 10.24
N ILE A 295 9.29 13.60 10.44
CA ILE A 295 8.07 13.99 9.72
C ILE A 295 7.13 14.63 10.72
N VAL A 296 6.50 15.72 10.32
CA VAL A 296 5.48 16.43 11.10
C VAL A 296 4.18 16.40 10.31
N TYR A 297 3.17 15.78 10.88
CA TYR A 297 1.82 15.72 10.31
C TYR A 297 0.99 16.83 10.90
N LYS A 298 0.35 17.62 10.02
CA LYS A 298 -0.65 18.66 10.36
C LYS A 298 -1.95 18.34 9.62
N PRO A 299 -2.69 17.31 10.07
CA PRO A 299 -3.85 16.82 9.33
C PRO A 299 -4.96 17.86 9.24
N TYR A 300 -5.71 17.80 8.17
CA TYR A 300 -6.96 18.55 8.01
C TYR A 300 -7.99 17.66 7.31
N MET A 301 -9.26 18.01 7.44
CA MET A 301 -10.36 17.26 6.87
C MET A 301 -11.20 18.14 5.97
N ARG A 302 -11.69 17.61 4.87
CA ARG A 302 -12.60 18.26 3.94
C ARG A 302 -13.81 17.40 3.68
N LYS A 303 -14.96 18.02 3.45
CA LYS A 303 -16.10 17.33 2.86
C LYS A 303 -15.74 16.96 1.43
N ARG A 304 -16.13 15.76 0.98
CA ARG A 304 -15.88 15.28 -0.39
C ARG A 304 -16.47 16.29 -1.40
N GLY A 305 -15.67 16.71 -2.37
CA GLY A 305 -16.05 17.76 -3.34
C GLY A 305 -15.90 19.21 -2.86
N SER A 306 -15.44 19.46 -1.62
CA SER A 306 -15.18 20.81 -1.11
C SER A 306 -13.69 21.13 -1.07
N THR A 307 -13.33 22.40 -1.29
CA THR A 307 -11.96 22.92 -1.10
C THR A 307 -11.75 23.49 0.29
N GLU A 308 -12.81 23.67 1.09
CA GLU A 308 -12.74 24.24 2.41
C GLU A 308 -12.47 23.19 3.48
N ASN A 309 -11.63 23.54 4.45
CA ASN A 309 -11.33 22.67 5.57
C ASN A 309 -12.51 22.67 6.57
N VAL A 310 -12.87 21.50 7.06
CA VAL A 310 -13.85 21.35 8.13
C VAL A 310 -13.26 21.89 9.43
N THR A 311 -13.98 22.75 10.11
CA THR A 311 -13.58 23.34 11.40
C THR A 311 -14.08 22.47 12.57
N GLY A 312 -13.42 22.59 13.73
CA GLY A 312 -13.83 21.86 14.95
C GLY A 312 -13.43 20.39 14.96
N VAL A 313 -12.58 19.94 14.03
CA VAL A 313 -12.09 18.58 13.97
C VAL A 313 -11.01 18.34 15.02
N THR A 314 -11.14 17.27 15.78
CA THR A 314 -10.09 16.75 16.65
C THR A 314 -9.42 15.56 15.97
N PHE A 315 -8.09 15.54 15.95
CA PHE A 315 -7.32 14.47 15.33
C PHE A 315 -6.63 13.61 16.38
N SER A 316 -6.49 12.33 16.08
CA SER A 316 -5.66 11.38 16.84
C SER A 316 -4.79 10.58 15.88
N MET A 317 -3.62 10.15 16.32
CA MET A 317 -2.69 9.35 15.52
C MET A 317 -2.28 8.09 16.27
N SER A 318 -2.31 6.96 15.59
CA SER A 318 -1.74 5.69 16.06
C SER A 318 -0.62 5.24 15.13
N LEU A 319 0.43 4.68 15.70
CA LEU A 319 1.61 4.20 14.98
C LEU A 319 1.88 2.73 15.33
N TYR A 320 2.15 1.94 14.29
CA TYR A 320 2.42 0.50 14.41
C TYR A 320 3.73 0.16 13.71
N SER A 321 4.49 -0.78 14.25
CA SER A 321 5.59 -1.41 13.51
C SER A 321 5.05 -2.20 12.31
N ASN A 322 5.91 -2.58 11.37
CA ASN A 322 5.53 -3.45 10.24
C ASN A 322 4.99 -4.83 10.68
N ALA A 323 5.30 -5.25 11.91
CA ALA A 323 4.73 -6.46 12.53
C ALA A 323 3.40 -6.20 13.26
N GLY A 324 2.82 -5.00 13.13
CA GLY A 324 1.56 -4.62 13.77
C GLY A 324 1.65 -4.39 15.27
N VAL A 325 2.85 -4.17 15.82
CA VAL A 325 3.00 -3.83 17.25
C VAL A 325 2.78 -2.33 17.43
N PRO A 326 1.88 -1.87 18.34
CA PRO A 326 1.71 -0.46 18.62
C PRO A 326 3.01 0.17 19.15
N ILE A 327 3.41 1.29 18.56
CA ILE A 327 4.61 2.06 18.92
C ILE A 327 4.27 3.54 19.11
N ASN A 328 3.10 3.83 19.68
CA ASN A 328 2.58 5.19 19.85
C ASN A 328 3.52 6.08 20.69
N SER A 329 4.39 5.50 21.52
CA SER A 329 5.44 6.26 22.25
C SER A 329 6.46 6.96 21.33
N ALA A 330 6.51 6.59 20.04
CA ALA A 330 7.33 7.26 19.04
C ALA A 330 6.68 8.53 18.47
N ILE A 331 5.41 8.82 18.82
CA ILE A 331 4.68 10.01 18.42
C ILE A 331 4.87 11.09 19.51
N THR A 332 5.25 12.29 19.08
CA THR A 332 5.16 13.49 19.94
C THR A 332 3.97 14.30 19.43
N GLU A 333 2.97 14.49 20.28
CA GLU A 333 1.74 15.22 19.97
C GLU A 333 1.76 16.62 20.60
N SER A 334 1.30 17.62 19.84
CA SER A 334 1.09 18.99 20.30
C SER A 334 -0.13 19.58 19.59
N GLY A 335 -1.26 19.59 20.27
CA GLY A 335 -2.56 19.91 19.64
C GLY A 335 -2.85 18.92 18.51
N ASN A 336 -3.25 19.42 17.34
CA ASN A 336 -3.49 18.61 16.14
C ASN A 336 -2.20 18.37 15.30
N THR A 337 -1.03 18.43 15.92
CA THR A 337 0.26 18.21 15.22
C THR A 337 0.96 16.99 15.80
N PHE A 338 1.35 16.06 14.93
CA PHE A 338 2.00 14.82 15.31
C PHE A 338 3.38 14.76 14.69
N THR A 339 4.40 14.53 15.53
CA THR A 339 5.80 14.45 15.10
C THR A 339 6.32 13.03 15.30
N ILE A 340 6.89 12.45 14.25
CA ILE A 340 7.60 11.17 14.28
C ILE A 340 9.05 11.43 13.90
N THR A 341 9.98 10.98 14.77
CA THR A 341 11.42 11.11 14.52
C THR A 341 11.99 9.80 13.98
N GLU A 342 13.04 9.90 13.21
CA GLU A 342 13.80 8.74 12.74
C GLU A 342 14.27 7.87 13.91
N ALA A 343 14.76 8.47 14.98
CA ALA A 343 15.19 7.75 16.18
C ALA A 343 14.07 6.93 16.83
N GLY A 344 12.81 7.43 16.79
CA GLY A 344 11.65 6.75 17.36
C GLY A 344 11.25 5.47 16.61
N ILE A 345 11.51 5.41 15.30
CA ILE A 345 11.10 4.27 14.47
C ILE A 345 12.26 3.44 13.91
N ARG A 346 13.51 3.85 14.12
CA ARG A 346 14.71 3.18 13.59
C ARG A 346 14.76 1.68 13.93
N ALA A 347 14.45 1.32 15.18
CA ALA A 347 14.50 -0.07 15.65
C ALA A 347 13.50 -0.98 14.92
N TYR A 348 12.46 -0.40 14.32
CA TYR A 348 11.38 -1.13 13.63
C TYR A 348 11.55 -1.15 12.11
N LYS A 349 12.59 -0.49 11.57
CA LYS A 349 12.88 -0.39 10.11
C LYS A 349 11.73 0.18 9.27
N GLY A 350 10.80 0.89 9.92
CA GLY A 350 9.62 1.47 9.32
C GLY A 350 8.41 1.40 10.25
N ALA A 351 7.35 2.09 9.87
CA ALA A 351 6.12 2.13 10.66
C ALA A 351 4.92 2.39 9.75
N VAL A 352 3.76 1.88 10.16
CA VAL A 352 2.47 2.18 9.57
C VAL A 352 1.71 3.10 10.51
N TYR A 353 1.10 4.15 9.98
CA TYR A 353 0.33 5.08 10.79
C TYR A 353 -1.15 5.10 10.41
N SER A 354 -1.98 5.47 11.38
CA SER A 354 -3.39 5.81 11.18
C SER A 354 -3.67 7.15 11.85
N ILE A 355 -4.31 8.06 11.12
CA ILE A 355 -4.79 9.34 11.66
C ILE A 355 -6.31 9.35 11.55
N THR A 356 -6.99 9.64 12.66
CA THR A 356 -8.45 9.73 12.73
C THR A 356 -8.84 11.17 13.05
N GLY A 357 -9.77 11.73 12.25
CA GLY A 357 -10.42 13.01 12.52
C GLY A 357 -11.84 12.78 13.03
N THR A 358 -12.24 13.51 14.07
CA THR A 358 -13.59 13.46 14.65
C THR A 358 -14.18 14.86 14.71
N ILE A 359 -15.40 15.04 14.17
CA ILE A 359 -16.20 16.26 14.21
C ILE A 359 -17.11 16.23 15.41
#